data_b8fba8b33d532588239226bb3b931e1d
#
_entry.id   b8fba8b33d532588239226bb3b931e1d
#
_cell.length_a   1.000
_cell.length_b   1.000
_cell.length_c   1.000
_cell.angle_alpha   90.00
_cell.angle_beta   90.00
_cell.angle_gamma   90.00
#
_symmetry.space_group_name_H-M   'P 1'
#
loop_
_entity.id
_entity.type
_entity.pdbx_description
1 polymer ?
#
loop_
_entity_poly.entity_id
_entity_poly.type
_entity_poly.pdbx_seq_one_letter_code
_entity_poly.pdbx_strand_id
1 'polypeptide(L)'
;TYGSLFDAGAPNFVLPSKMITDRRVQSKKLTAFSFFGPTCDGLDYMKGPFLLPNNIKEGDYIELGQLGAYSLTFRTNFNGFYSNEIHELSDKPIISMYDNTNDKVGSLVA
;
A
#
# COMPACT_ATOMS: atom_id res chain seq x y z
N THR A 1 4.54 -9.01 2.06
CA THR A 1 5.98 -8.80 1.78
C THR A 1 6.47 -9.73 0.67
N TYR A 2 6.24 -11.01 0.75
CA TYR A 2 6.78 -12.00 -0.19
C TYR A 2 6.25 -11.89 -1.63
N GLY A 3 5.18 -11.19 -1.86
CA GLY A 3 4.72 -10.90 -3.21
C GLY A 3 5.53 -9.78 -3.86
N SER A 4 4.85 -8.76 -4.33
CA SER A 4 5.47 -7.61 -5.01
C SER A 4 6.15 -6.60 -4.08
N LEU A 5 6.17 -6.85 -2.76
CA LEU A 5 6.69 -5.92 -1.75
C LEU A 5 7.96 -6.43 -1.07
N PHE A 6 8.59 -7.44 -1.62
CA PHE A 6 9.70 -8.10 -0.96
C PHE A 6 10.88 -7.17 -0.68
N ASP A 7 11.28 -6.35 -1.63
CA ASP A 7 12.39 -5.43 -1.47
C ASP A 7 12.07 -4.23 -0.56
N ALA A 8 10.80 -3.89 -0.40
CA ALA A 8 10.37 -2.83 0.51
C ALA A 8 10.18 -3.33 1.95
N GLY A 9 9.78 -4.58 2.12
CA GLY A 9 9.52 -5.16 3.42
C GLY A 9 10.77 -5.37 4.27
N ALA A 10 11.84 -5.91 3.67
CA ALA A 10 13.07 -6.20 4.37
C ALA A 10 13.71 -4.95 5.03
N PRO A 11 13.88 -3.81 4.33
CA PRO A 11 14.39 -2.59 4.95
C PRO A 11 13.31 -1.76 5.67
N ASN A 12 12.09 -2.23 5.73
CA ASN A 12 10.94 -1.52 6.30
C ASN A 12 10.68 -0.15 5.66
N PHE A 13 10.68 -0.08 4.35
CA PHE A 13 10.27 1.13 3.64
C PHE A 13 8.78 1.39 3.84
N VAL A 14 8.46 2.61 4.23
CA VAL A 14 7.08 3.07 4.34
C VAL A 14 6.67 3.69 3.00
N LEU A 15 5.99 2.90 2.20
CA LEU A 15 5.52 3.33 0.89
C LEU A 15 4.24 4.16 1.03
N PRO A 16 4.02 5.15 0.14
CA PRO A 16 2.77 5.87 0.13
C PRO A 16 1.61 4.92 -0.16
N SER A 17 0.55 5.04 0.61
CA SER A 17 -0.59 4.13 0.54
C SER A 17 -1.91 4.88 0.56
N LYS A 18 -2.92 4.33 -0.13
CA LYS A 18 -4.29 4.82 -0.05
C LYS A 18 -5.29 3.67 -0.07
N MET A 19 -6.42 3.87 0.59
CA MET A 19 -7.53 2.95 0.55
C MET A 19 -8.32 3.13 -0.75
N ILE A 20 -8.71 2.02 -1.36
CA ILE A 20 -9.63 1.96 -2.50
C ILE A 20 -10.88 1.21 -2.08
N THR A 21 -12.01 1.87 -2.16
CA THR A 21 -13.32 1.28 -1.90
C THR A 21 -14.39 1.98 -2.74
N ASP A 22 -15.36 1.22 -3.23
CA ASP A 22 -16.54 1.71 -3.93
C ASP A 22 -17.80 1.69 -3.04
N ARG A 23 -17.68 1.21 -1.82
CA ARG A 23 -18.80 0.85 -0.96
C ARG A 23 -19.24 1.95 -0.01
N ARG A 24 -18.35 2.90 0.27
CA ARG A 24 -18.61 3.93 1.28
C ARG A 24 -17.68 5.12 1.14
N VAL A 25 -18.07 6.21 1.77
CA VAL A 25 -17.21 7.40 1.86
C VAL A 25 -16.03 7.10 2.80
N GLN A 26 -14.84 7.44 2.36
CA GLN A 26 -13.63 7.30 3.17
C GLN A 26 -13.61 8.35 4.28
N SER A 27 -13.27 7.92 5.49
CA SER A 27 -13.06 8.83 6.61
C SER A 27 -11.85 9.74 6.34
N LYS A 28 -11.99 10.99 6.74
CA LYS A 28 -10.86 11.93 6.74
C LYS A 28 -9.88 11.71 7.88
N LYS A 29 -10.30 10.98 8.91
CA LYS A 29 -9.45 10.62 10.04
C LYS A 29 -8.58 9.43 9.68
N LEU A 30 -7.28 9.61 9.74
CA LEU A 30 -6.30 8.57 9.45
C LEU A 30 -5.87 7.86 10.73
N THR A 31 -5.57 6.58 10.58
CA THR A 31 -5.01 5.74 11.64
C THR A 31 -3.78 5.02 11.09
N ALA A 32 -2.80 4.80 11.94
CA ALA A 32 -1.59 4.07 11.59
C ALA A 32 -1.85 2.56 11.58
N PHE A 33 -1.43 1.90 10.52
CA PHE A 33 -1.54 0.45 10.35
C PHE A 33 -0.18 -0.18 10.08
N SER A 34 -0.06 -1.43 10.45
CA SER A 34 0.96 -2.36 9.96
C SER A 34 0.29 -3.38 9.05
N PHE A 35 1.05 -4.01 8.16
CA PHE A 35 0.50 -5.01 7.24
C PHE A 35 1.11 -6.38 7.52
N PHE A 36 0.25 -7.37 7.67
CA PHE A 36 0.63 -8.76 7.60
C PHE A 36 0.29 -9.31 6.22
N GLY A 37 1.22 -10.05 5.61
CA GLY A 37 0.93 -10.79 4.40
C GLY A 37 0.14 -12.06 4.67
N PRO A 38 -0.26 -12.77 3.61
CA PRO A 38 -1.11 -13.96 3.73
C PRO A 38 -0.35 -15.22 4.15
N THR A 39 0.99 -15.20 4.16
CA THR A 39 1.77 -16.38 4.48
C THR A 39 1.86 -16.62 5.98
N CYS A 40 2.25 -17.84 6.37
CA CYS A 40 2.47 -18.18 7.77
C CYS A 40 3.84 -17.75 8.30
N ASP A 41 4.68 -17.15 7.47
CA ASP A 41 6.00 -16.67 7.90
C ASP A 41 5.87 -15.34 8.63
N GLY A 42 6.45 -15.26 9.84
CA GLY A 42 6.45 -14.03 10.64
C GLY A 42 7.21 -12.86 10.00
N LEU A 43 8.05 -13.11 9.00
CA LEU A 43 8.71 -12.06 8.23
C LEU A 43 7.81 -11.45 7.14
N ASP A 44 6.66 -12.06 6.87
CA ASP A 44 5.66 -11.52 5.96
C ASP A 44 4.87 -10.39 6.63
N TYR A 45 5.59 -9.33 6.96
CA TYR A 45 5.12 -8.24 7.79
C TYR A 45 5.79 -6.93 7.39
N MET A 46 5.02 -5.88 7.32
CA MET A 46 5.50 -4.51 7.10
C MET A 46 5.02 -3.63 8.25
N LYS A 47 5.97 -3.15 9.03
CA LYS A 47 5.69 -2.40 10.26
C LYS A 47 4.97 -1.08 9.98
N GLY A 48 5.33 -0.39 8.93
CA GLY A 48 4.81 0.95 8.67
C GLY A 48 5.47 2.01 9.57
N PRO A 49 4.71 3.03 9.98
CA PRO A 49 3.24 3.16 9.93
C PRO A 49 2.69 3.51 8.54
N PHE A 50 1.62 2.84 8.13
CA PHE A 50 0.85 3.18 6.95
C PHE A 50 -0.41 3.93 7.37
N LEU A 51 -0.58 5.16 6.91
CA LEU A 51 -1.70 6.00 7.30
C LEU A 51 -2.87 5.79 6.35
N LEU A 52 -3.96 5.26 6.87
CA LEU A 52 -5.16 4.93 6.10
C LEU A 52 -6.41 5.43 6.84
N PRO A 53 -7.52 5.66 6.12
CA PRO A 53 -8.78 6.03 6.76
C PRO A 53 -9.16 5.04 7.87
N ASN A 54 -9.59 5.58 9.00
CA ASN A 54 -9.92 4.75 10.17
C ASN A 54 -11.15 3.86 9.97
N ASN A 55 -11.91 4.07 8.90
CA ASN A 55 -13.05 3.25 8.55
C ASN A 55 -12.74 2.16 7.53
N ILE A 56 -11.47 1.86 7.30
CA ILE A 56 -11.05 0.73 6.46
C ILE A 56 -11.61 -0.58 7.03
N LYS A 57 -12.03 -1.47 6.16
CA LYS A 57 -12.65 -2.74 6.52
C LYS A 57 -12.10 -3.86 5.65
N GLU A 58 -12.30 -5.07 6.14
CA GLU A 58 -12.07 -6.29 5.37
C GLU A 58 -12.81 -6.22 4.03
N GLY A 59 -12.11 -6.59 2.97
CA GLY A 59 -12.59 -6.50 1.60
C GLY A 59 -12.22 -5.21 0.88
N ASP A 60 -11.71 -4.20 1.56
CA ASP A 60 -11.14 -3.03 0.90
C ASP A 60 -9.78 -3.34 0.29
N TYR A 61 -9.40 -2.55 -0.72
CA TYR A 61 -8.09 -2.63 -1.33
C TYR A 61 -7.20 -1.51 -0.82
N ILE A 62 -5.91 -1.78 -0.80
CA ILE A 62 -4.88 -0.79 -0.49
C ILE A 62 -3.97 -0.68 -1.70
N GLU A 63 -3.88 0.53 -2.25
CA GLU A 63 -2.90 0.85 -3.28
C GLU A 63 -1.61 1.30 -2.61
N LEU A 64 -0.51 0.73 -3.02
CA LEU A 64 0.84 1.12 -2.61
C LEU A 64 1.57 1.72 -3.79
N GLY A 65 2.02 2.94 -3.64
CA GLY A 65 2.77 3.66 -4.66
C GLY A 65 4.28 3.48 -4.54
N GLN A 66 5.00 4.00 -5.51
CA GLN A 66 6.48 4.06 -5.53
C GLN A 66 7.18 2.70 -5.49
N LEU A 67 6.53 1.65 -6.00
CA LEU A 67 7.12 0.31 -6.03
C LEU A 67 8.28 0.17 -7.02
N GLY A 68 8.24 0.92 -8.11
CA GLY A 68 9.29 0.91 -9.13
C GLY A 68 9.45 -0.43 -9.84
N ALA A 69 10.59 -0.61 -10.48
CA ALA A 69 10.88 -1.78 -11.31
C ALA A 69 11.04 -3.07 -10.49
N TYR A 70 11.48 -2.96 -9.24
CA TYR A 70 11.81 -4.13 -8.43
C TYR A 70 10.60 -4.86 -7.85
N SER A 71 9.43 -4.25 -7.85
CA SER A 71 8.22 -4.91 -7.35
C SER A 71 7.90 -6.20 -8.10
N LEU A 72 7.93 -6.15 -9.43
CA LEU A 72 7.69 -7.34 -10.26
C LEU A 72 8.91 -8.26 -10.32
N THR A 73 10.11 -7.69 -10.34
CA THR A 73 11.36 -8.44 -10.48
C THR A 73 11.63 -9.34 -9.27
N PHE A 74 11.36 -8.87 -8.06
CA PHE A 74 11.55 -9.63 -6.83
C PHE A 74 10.29 -10.34 -6.34
N ARG A 75 9.24 -10.36 -7.13
CA ARG A 75 8.01 -11.04 -6.78
C ARG A 75 8.26 -12.54 -6.57
N THR A 76 7.70 -13.08 -5.51
CA THR A 76 7.79 -14.51 -5.19
C THR A 76 6.41 -15.17 -5.25
N ASN A 77 6.39 -16.48 -5.40
CA ASN A 77 5.17 -17.27 -5.28
C ASN A 77 5.15 -18.14 -4.00
N PHE A 78 5.86 -17.69 -2.98
CA PHE A 78 5.95 -18.39 -1.71
C PHE A 78 4.55 -18.72 -1.16
N ASN A 79 4.36 -19.96 -0.75
CA ASN A 79 3.07 -20.50 -0.29
C ASN A 79 1.92 -20.40 -1.31
N GLY A 80 2.21 -20.19 -2.59
CA GLY A 80 1.20 -20.07 -3.63
C GLY A 80 0.45 -18.74 -3.66
N PHE A 81 0.81 -17.78 -2.84
CA PHE A 81 0.22 -16.44 -2.86
C PHE A 81 0.87 -15.58 -3.95
N TYR A 82 0.22 -15.56 -5.10
CA TYR A 82 0.78 -15.00 -6.31
C TYR A 82 -0.34 -14.58 -7.26
N SER A 83 -0.23 -13.41 -7.84
CA SER A 83 -1.16 -12.92 -8.84
C SER A 83 -0.42 -12.38 -10.05
N ASN A 84 -0.92 -12.67 -11.23
CA ASN A 84 -0.48 -12.12 -12.50
C ASN A 84 -1.41 -10.99 -13.01
N GLU A 85 -2.38 -10.59 -12.23
CA GLU A 85 -3.28 -9.52 -12.62
C GLU A 85 -2.53 -8.20 -12.72
N ILE A 86 -2.65 -7.55 -13.88
CA ILE A 86 -2.06 -6.25 -14.16
C ILE A 86 -3.14 -5.38 -14.77
N HIS A 87 -3.36 -4.21 -14.18
CA HIS A 87 -4.34 -3.25 -14.64
C HIS A 87 -3.68 -1.91 -14.91
N GLU A 88 -3.97 -1.33 -16.08
CA GLU A 88 -3.56 0.03 -16.39
C GLU A 88 -4.52 1.01 -15.71
N LEU A 89 -3.96 1.97 -14.97
CA LEU A 89 -4.73 3.00 -14.28
C LEU A 89 -4.49 4.35 -14.93
N SER A 90 -5.56 5.14 -15.03
CA SER A 90 -5.51 6.51 -15.53
C SER A 90 -5.30 7.55 -14.43
N ASP A 91 -5.39 7.15 -13.18
CA ASP A 91 -5.22 8.03 -12.01
C ASP A 91 -3.76 8.51 -11.90
N LYS A 92 -3.59 9.65 -11.25
CA LYS A 92 -2.25 10.13 -10.94
C LYS A 92 -1.53 9.16 -9.99
N PRO A 93 -0.24 8.88 -10.22
CA PRO A 93 0.54 8.07 -9.29
C PRO A 93 0.58 8.67 -7.89
N ILE A 94 0.58 7.81 -6.88
CA ILE A 94 0.83 8.25 -5.51
C ILE A 94 2.33 8.51 -5.37
N ILE A 95 2.71 9.76 -5.21
CA ILE A 95 4.13 10.15 -5.11
C ILE A 95 4.58 10.41 -3.68
N SER A 96 3.64 10.53 -2.75
CA SER A 96 3.91 10.79 -1.33
C SER A 96 2.79 10.23 -0.48
N MET A 97 3.14 9.75 0.71
CA MET A 97 2.14 9.35 1.69
C MET A 97 1.26 10.53 2.16
N TYR A 98 1.65 11.75 1.88
CA TYR A 98 0.90 12.95 2.23
C TYR A 98 -0.10 13.37 1.15
N ASP A 99 -0.01 12.83 -0.05
CA ASP A 99 -0.89 13.21 -1.17
C ASP A 99 -2.36 12.91 -0.90
N ASN A 100 -2.62 11.95 -0.03
CA ASN A 100 -3.96 11.52 0.34
C ASN A 100 -4.55 12.26 1.53
N THR A 101 -3.77 13.10 2.19
CA THR A 101 -4.16 13.68 3.47
C THR A 101 -4.79 15.04 3.35
N ASN A 102 -4.47 15.79 2.31
CA ASN A 102 -4.99 17.14 2.21
C ASN A 102 -4.50 17.82 0.92
N ASP A 103 -5.40 18.27 0.08
CA ASP A 103 -5.04 19.11 -1.07
C ASP A 103 -4.25 20.36 -0.64
N LYS A 104 -4.47 20.82 0.59
CA LYS A 104 -3.74 21.96 1.15
C LYS A 104 -2.28 21.63 1.46
N VAL A 105 -1.96 20.40 1.89
CA VAL A 105 -0.58 20.00 2.16
C VAL A 105 0.17 19.86 0.85
N GLY A 106 -0.42 19.25 -0.16
CA GLY A 106 0.15 19.18 -1.50
C GLY A 106 0.43 20.56 -2.09
N SER A 107 -0.45 21.53 -1.90
CA SER A 107 -0.26 22.92 -2.36
C SER A 107 0.81 23.68 -1.59
N LEU A 108 1.12 23.29 -0.36
CA LEU A 108 2.20 23.89 0.43
C LEU A 108 3.58 23.35 0.08
N VAL A 109 3.64 22.13 -0.41
CA VAL A 109 4.88 21.44 -0.77
C VAL A 109 5.24 21.66 -2.23
N ALA A 110 4.26 21.93 -3.04
CA ALA A 110 4.45 22.25 -4.45
C ALA A 110 4.88 23.71 -4.62
#